data_37b9234e0528e18b64a124e1f1a481a4
#
_entry.id   37b9234e0528e18b64a124e1f1a481a4
#
_cell.length_a   1.000
_cell.length_b   1.000
_cell.length_c   1.000
_cell.angle_alpha   90.00
_cell.angle_beta   90.00
_cell.angle_gamma   90.00
#
_symmetry.space_group_name_H-M   'P 1'
#
loop_
_entity.id
_entity.type
_entity.pdbx_description
1 polymer ?
#
loop_
_entity_poly.entity_id
_entity_poly.type
_entity_poly.pdbx_seq_one_letter_code
_entity_poly.pdbx_strand_id
1 'polypeptide(L)'
;MLNNFVRAVAGVAMFGLATALAGCDAGNVSFNGKEGVPLADLDLTGPAPTAITLLGPDNVRVTRGDKLAITVEGADSDKLRFALSEGQLGIAREGWKIGQSSSTATVNVTLPLLSEVVLAGSGNLTADQMGGEAAKIVIAGSGAVEARAIDTTKLGVDVVGSGKLRAAGKAKELKMTVAGSGDAEMDGLNADVAKVDVAGSGNARFASNGIVDANIMGSGEVRVFGRATCKVSAMGSGKLVCANGVTPDSDESEAAQ
;
A
#
# COMPACT_ATOMS: atom_id res chain seq x y z
N MET A 1 -0.02 21.78 -27.75
CA MET A 1 -0.85 20.88 -26.95
C MET A 1 -0.06 19.80 -26.20
N LEU A 2 1.19 19.53 -26.54
CA LEU A 2 2.05 18.50 -25.87
C LEU A 2 2.57 18.90 -24.49
N ASN A 3 2.55 20.19 -24.15
CA ASN A 3 3.15 20.72 -22.89
C ASN A 3 2.26 20.60 -21.64
N ASN A 4 0.96 20.36 -21.80
CA ASN A 4 0.06 20.22 -20.65
C ASN A 4 -0.08 18.76 -20.16
N PHE A 5 0.21 17.78 -21.02
CA PHE A 5 0.16 16.36 -20.67
C PHE A 5 1.31 15.93 -19.73
N VAL A 6 2.49 16.50 -19.94
CA VAL A 6 3.66 16.23 -19.06
C VAL A 6 3.47 16.78 -17.65
N ARG A 7 2.60 17.80 -17.48
CA ARG A 7 2.32 18.37 -16.15
C ARG A 7 1.30 17.58 -15.33
N ALA A 8 0.44 16.78 -15.96
CA ALA A 8 -0.55 15.96 -15.25
C ALA A 8 0.07 14.70 -14.62
N VAL A 9 1.13 14.14 -15.20
CA VAL A 9 1.85 12.98 -14.66
C VAL A 9 2.80 13.36 -13.52
N ALA A 10 3.23 14.64 -13.44
CA ALA A 10 4.08 15.14 -12.36
C ALA A 10 3.33 15.40 -11.02
N GLY A 11 2.03 15.16 -10.98
CA GLY A 11 1.18 15.34 -9.79
C GLY A 11 0.93 14.07 -8.98
N VAL A 12 1.63 12.96 -9.26
CA VAL A 12 1.71 11.84 -8.31
C VAL A 12 2.53 12.35 -7.14
N ALA A 13 1.83 12.79 -6.11
CA ALA A 13 2.44 13.22 -4.88
C ALA A 13 3.23 12.05 -4.27
N MET A 14 4.50 11.94 -4.64
CA MET A 14 5.53 11.26 -3.86
C MET A 14 5.78 12.03 -2.54
N PHE A 15 4.71 12.40 -1.85
CA PHE A 15 4.80 13.00 -0.54
C PHE A 15 4.74 11.86 0.48
N GLY A 16 5.89 11.41 0.92
CA GLY A 16 6.03 10.48 2.05
C GLY A 16 7.09 9.40 1.89
N LEU A 17 7.46 9.00 0.67
CA LEU A 17 8.49 7.95 0.50
C LEU A 17 9.93 8.50 0.52
N ALA A 18 10.10 9.81 0.28
CA ALA A 18 11.43 10.42 0.13
C ALA A 18 12.19 10.61 1.46
N THR A 19 11.53 10.56 2.61
CA THR A 19 12.19 10.74 3.91
C THR A 19 12.60 9.43 4.60
N ALA A 20 12.02 8.30 4.20
CA ALA A 20 12.36 7.01 4.81
C ALA A 20 13.62 6.33 4.22
N LEU A 21 14.13 6.81 3.08
CA LEU A 21 15.27 6.18 2.39
C LEU A 21 16.61 6.90 2.59
N ALA A 22 16.67 7.99 3.34
CA ALA A 22 17.89 8.74 3.59
C ALA A 22 18.62 8.25 4.84
N GLY A 23 19.15 7.01 4.83
CA GLY A 23 19.90 6.53 5.97
C GLY A 23 20.28 5.06 5.97
N CYS A 24 20.45 4.44 4.80
CA CYS A 24 21.11 3.14 4.73
C CYS A 24 22.65 3.33 4.72
N ASP A 25 23.19 3.75 5.83
CA ASP A 25 24.60 3.48 6.11
C ASP A 25 24.70 2.04 6.64
N ALA A 26 25.79 1.34 6.32
CA ALA A 26 25.91 -0.12 6.38
C ALA A 26 25.86 -0.76 7.81
N GLY A 27 25.01 -0.29 8.68
CA GLY A 27 24.84 -0.80 10.05
C GLY A 27 23.63 -0.27 10.79
N ASN A 28 23.15 0.93 10.52
CA ASN A 28 22.07 1.54 11.30
C ASN A 28 20.86 1.86 10.44
N VAL A 29 19.73 1.22 10.75
CA VAL A 29 18.45 1.56 10.15
C VAL A 29 17.83 2.69 10.96
N SER A 30 17.43 3.79 10.29
CA SER A 30 16.73 4.88 10.96
C SER A 30 15.36 5.14 10.32
N PHE A 31 14.37 5.47 11.15
CA PHE A 31 13.01 5.85 10.74
C PHE A 31 12.73 7.26 11.25
N ASN A 32 12.40 8.18 10.36
CA ASN A 32 12.15 9.59 10.72
C ASN A 32 13.24 10.19 11.60
N GLY A 33 14.52 9.88 11.30
CA GLY A 33 15.66 10.35 12.07
C GLY A 33 15.90 9.67 13.41
N LYS A 34 15.06 8.69 13.79
CA LYS A 34 15.25 7.87 14.99
C LYS A 34 15.93 6.56 14.62
N GLU A 35 17.02 6.25 15.30
CA GLU A 35 17.76 5.00 15.11
C GLU A 35 16.95 3.80 15.59
N GLY A 36 16.97 2.71 14.81
CA GLY A 36 16.34 1.45 15.18
C GLY A 36 17.13 0.72 16.24
N VAL A 37 16.44 0.29 17.30
CA VAL A 37 17.01 -0.44 18.43
C VAL A 37 16.47 -1.88 18.49
N PRO A 38 17.14 -2.81 19.18
CA PRO A 38 16.54 -4.10 19.52
C PRO A 38 15.22 -3.94 20.27
N LEU A 39 14.31 -4.92 20.16
CA LEU A 39 13.00 -4.84 20.81
C LEU A 39 13.10 -4.63 22.34
N ALA A 40 14.10 -5.22 22.98
CA ALA A 40 14.31 -5.08 24.42
C ALA A 40 14.62 -3.64 24.86
N ASP A 41 15.19 -2.84 23.96
CA ASP A 41 15.58 -1.44 24.23
C ASP A 41 14.54 -0.43 23.68
N LEU A 42 13.44 -0.93 23.07
CA LEU A 42 12.41 -0.07 22.52
C LEU A 42 11.54 0.51 23.65
N ASP A 43 11.49 1.83 23.71
CA ASP A 43 10.59 2.54 24.62
C ASP A 43 9.16 2.46 24.09
N LEU A 44 8.32 1.69 24.80
CA LEU A 44 6.89 1.52 24.51
C LEU A 44 5.99 2.48 25.31
N THR A 45 6.59 3.44 26.01
CA THR A 45 5.82 4.47 26.72
C THR A 45 5.23 5.48 25.73
N GLY A 46 4.02 5.95 26.00
CA GLY A 46 3.35 6.93 25.14
C GLY A 46 2.15 6.35 24.35
N PRO A 47 1.60 7.13 23.40
CA PRO A 47 0.46 6.69 22.61
C PRO A 47 0.86 5.56 21.66
N ALA A 48 -0.06 4.60 21.47
CA ALA A 48 0.16 3.52 20.50
C ALA A 48 0.27 4.09 19.08
N PRO A 49 1.15 3.54 18.24
CA PRO A 49 1.25 3.94 16.83
C PRO A 49 -0.02 3.56 16.07
N THR A 50 -0.31 4.30 15.03
CA THR A 50 -1.37 3.99 14.05
C THR A 50 -0.81 3.62 12.69
N ALA A 51 0.50 3.73 12.50
CA ALA A 51 1.21 3.40 11.28
C ALA A 51 2.30 2.35 11.53
N ILE A 52 2.47 1.43 10.58
CA ILE A 52 3.54 0.43 10.59
C ILE A 52 4.31 0.49 9.28
N THR A 53 5.63 0.58 9.39
CA THR A 53 6.55 0.47 8.25
C THR A 53 7.42 -0.78 8.42
N LEU A 54 7.36 -1.68 7.46
CA LEU A 54 8.24 -2.84 7.36
C LEU A 54 9.25 -2.65 6.22
N LEU A 55 10.53 -2.68 6.57
CA LEU A 55 11.63 -2.67 5.60
C LEU A 55 12.34 -4.02 5.63
N GLY A 56 12.19 -4.80 4.56
CA GLY A 56 12.90 -6.08 4.47
C GLY A 56 12.03 -7.27 4.12
N PRO A 57 12.53 -8.49 4.43
CA PRO A 57 11.89 -9.74 4.04
C PRO A 57 11.02 -10.36 5.14
N ASP A 58 10.94 -9.75 6.31
CA ASP A 58 10.28 -10.31 7.48
C ASP A 58 8.75 -10.31 7.39
N ASN A 59 8.11 -11.02 8.29
CA ASN A 59 6.67 -11.08 8.36
C ASN A 59 6.17 -10.23 9.53
N VAL A 60 5.08 -9.50 9.33
CA VAL A 60 4.38 -8.77 10.39
C VAL A 60 2.94 -9.21 10.43
N ARG A 61 2.46 -9.53 11.62
CA ARG A 61 1.05 -9.81 11.87
C ARG A 61 0.50 -8.78 12.84
N VAL A 62 -0.52 -8.05 12.41
CA VAL A 62 -1.14 -6.98 13.20
C VAL A 62 -2.52 -7.43 13.63
N THR A 63 -2.74 -7.44 14.94
CA THR A 63 -4.03 -7.75 15.55
C THR A 63 -4.55 -6.55 16.33
N ARG A 64 -5.86 -6.42 16.44
CA ARG A 64 -6.46 -5.37 17.24
C ARG A 64 -6.44 -5.73 18.72
N GLY A 65 -6.10 -4.76 19.58
CA GLY A 65 -6.18 -4.87 21.03
C GLY A 65 -6.08 -3.51 21.70
N ASP A 66 -6.23 -3.47 23.01
CA ASP A 66 -6.37 -2.20 23.75
C ASP A 66 -5.05 -1.44 23.92
N LYS A 67 -3.93 -2.11 23.82
CA LYS A 67 -2.59 -1.55 24.05
C LYS A 67 -1.60 -2.07 23.02
N LEU A 68 -0.54 -1.27 22.81
CA LEU A 68 0.60 -1.74 22.03
C LEU A 68 1.29 -2.90 22.75
N ALA A 69 1.44 -4.00 22.02
CA ALA A 69 2.29 -5.13 22.40
C ALA A 69 3.02 -5.63 21.18
N ILE A 70 4.28 -6.01 21.35
CA ILE A 70 5.12 -6.51 20.26
C ILE A 70 5.82 -7.77 20.75
N THR A 71 5.72 -8.84 19.98
CA THR A 71 6.48 -10.08 20.19
C THR A 71 7.14 -10.51 18.89
N VAL A 72 8.27 -11.18 18.98
CA VAL A 72 9.04 -11.64 17.83
C VAL A 72 9.29 -13.13 17.95
N GLU A 73 9.09 -13.85 16.86
CA GLU A 73 9.29 -15.28 16.74
C GLU A 73 10.11 -15.59 15.48
N GLY A 74 10.90 -16.65 15.53
CA GLY A 74 11.66 -17.15 14.38
C GLY A 74 13.16 -16.90 14.46
N ALA A 75 13.85 -17.29 13.40
CA ALA A 75 15.30 -17.24 13.33
C ALA A 75 15.81 -15.81 13.14
N ASP A 76 17.00 -15.51 13.68
CA ASP A 76 17.65 -14.21 13.58
C ASP A 76 16.77 -13.03 14.04
N SER A 77 15.93 -13.24 15.03
CA SER A 77 15.09 -12.20 15.64
C SER A 77 15.92 -11.08 16.30
N ASP A 78 17.12 -11.39 16.72
CA ASP A 78 18.13 -10.47 17.27
C ASP A 78 18.62 -9.42 16.26
N LYS A 79 18.46 -9.69 14.96
CA LYS A 79 18.80 -8.75 13.88
C LYS A 79 17.69 -7.76 13.56
N LEU A 80 16.51 -7.90 14.16
CA LEU A 80 15.45 -6.94 13.97
C LEU A 80 15.72 -5.64 14.74
N ARG A 81 15.40 -4.52 14.10
CA ARG A 81 15.52 -3.17 14.66
C ARG A 81 14.15 -2.50 14.60
N PHE A 82 13.81 -1.86 15.69
CA PHE A 82 12.53 -1.22 15.91
C PHE A 82 12.73 0.26 16.23
N ALA A 83 11.90 1.11 15.68
CA ALA A 83 11.84 2.52 16.04
C ALA A 83 10.39 2.95 16.20
N LEU A 84 10.09 3.66 17.27
CA LEU A 84 8.79 4.26 17.51
C LEU A 84 8.94 5.78 17.47
N SER A 85 8.38 6.43 16.45
CA SER A 85 8.49 7.87 16.23
C SER A 85 7.24 8.40 15.56
N GLU A 86 6.72 9.52 16.03
CA GLU A 86 5.60 10.25 15.41
C GLU A 86 4.36 9.38 15.11
N GLY A 87 4.03 8.43 16.00
CA GLY A 87 2.90 7.53 15.80
C GLY A 87 3.11 6.42 14.78
N GLN A 88 4.35 6.21 14.36
CA GLN A 88 4.77 5.14 13.44
C GLN A 88 5.69 4.14 14.13
N LEU A 89 5.44 2.87 13.94
CA LEU A 89 6.34 1.77 14.28
C LEU A 89 7.12 1.34 13.05
N GLY A 90 8.41 1.62 13.04
CA GLY A 90 9.36 1.12 12.04
C GLY A 90 9.92 -0.23 12.45
N ILE A 91 9.97 -1.17 11.51
CA ILE A 91 10.53 -2.51 11.67
C ILE A 91 11.47 -2.77 10.51
N ALA A 92 12.71 -3.11 10.77
CA ALA A 92 13.69 -3.45 9.74
C ALA A 92 14.67 -4.51 10.22
N ARG A 93 15.37 -5.12 9.28
CA ARG A 93 16.43 -6.09 9.56
C ARG A 93 17.79 -5.45 9.33
N GLU A 94 18.66 -5.53 10.34
CA GLU A 94 20.04 -5.08 10.24
C GLU A 94 20.81 -5.85 9.17
N GLY A 95 21.61 -5.15 8.36
CA GLY A 95 22.43 -5.75 7.32
C GLY A 95 21.65 -6.34 6.15
N TRP A 96 20.32 -6.18 6.08
CA TRP A 96 19.56 -6.63 4.93
C TRP A 96 19.85 -5.78 3.70
N LYS A 97 20.02 -6.46 2.55
CA LYS A 97 20.20 -5.83 1.25
C LYS A 97 19.16 -6.35 0.27
N ILE A 98 18.66 -5.49 -0.60
CA ILE A 98 17.70 -5.85 -1.63
C ILE A 98 18.25 -6.99 -2.48
N GLY A 99 17.46 -8.07 -2.66
CA GLY A 99 17.83 -9.24 -3.47
C GLY A 99 18.61 -10.32 -2.72
N GLN A 100 18.88 -10.16 -1.45
CA GLN A 100 19.47 -11.23 -0.63
C GLN A 100 18.40 -12.09 0.03
N SER A 101 18.57 -13.41 -0.05
CA SER A 101 17.81 -14.34 0.77
C SER A 101 18.32 -14.28 2.21
N SER A 102 17.42 -14.12 3.16
CA SER A 102 17.72 -14.17 4.58
C SER A 102 16.68 -15.03 5.29
N SER A 103 17.04 -15.58 6.45
CA SER A 103 16.05 -16.13 7.35
C SER A 103 15.06 -15.04 7.74
N THR A 104 13.78 -15.38 7.86
CA THR A 104 12.72 -14.45 8.19
C THR A 104 12.22 -14.70 9.61
N ALA A 105 11.93 -13.61 10.31
CA ALA A 105 11.22 -13.62 11.57
C ALA A 105 9.77 -13.18 11.38
N THR A 106 8.94 -13.47 12.36
CA THR A 106 7.57 -12.99 12.44
C THR A 106 7.44 -12.04 13.62
N VAL A 107 7.01 -10.83 13.35
CA VAL A 107 6.71 -9.81 14.37
C VAL A 107 5.20 -9.76 14.56
N ASN A 108 4.73 -10.11 15.74
CA ASN A 108 3.33 -9.96 16.11
C ASN A 108 3.15 -8.62 16.82
N VAL A 109 2.30 -7.78 16.28
CA VAL A 109 1.99 -6.45 16.81
C VAL A 109 0.52 -6.39 17.18
N THR A 110 0.24 -5.98 18.42
CA THR A 110 -1.12 -5.68 18.86
C THR A 110 -1.24 -4.19 19.08
N LEU A 111 -2.29 -3.54 18.54
CA LEU A 111 -2.52 -2.10 18.69
C LEU A 111 -4.00 -1.74 18.56
N PRO A 112 -4.45 -0.58 19.12
CA PRO A 112 -5.86 -0.20 19.10
C PRO A 112 -6.42 0.14 17.73
N LEU A 113 -5.62 0.79 16.88
CA LEU A 113 -6.01 1.25 15.55
C LEU A 113 -4.81 1.20 14.61
N LEU A 114 -5.00 0.58 13.45
CA LEU A 114 -4.07 0.65 12.33
C LEU A 114 -4.72 1.46 11.20
N SER A 115 -4.08 2.54 10.81
CA SER A 115 -4.53 3.39 9.69
C SER A 115 -3.53 3.40 8.54
N GLU A 116 -2.26 3.11 8.76
CA GLU A 116 -1.26 3.12 7.68
C GLU A 116 -0.33 1.91 7.73
N VAL A 117 -0.09 1.34 6.56
CA VAL A 117 0.87 0.26 6.32
C VAL A 117 1.79 0.65 5.19
N VAL A 118 3.09 0.59 5.44
CA VAL A 118 4.13 0.72 4.42
C VAL A 118 4.99 -0.55 4.42
N LEU A 119 5.01 -1.26 3.32
CA LEU A 119 5.87 -2.43 3.11
C LEU A 119 6.88 -2.13 2.01
N ALA A 120 8.15 -2.05 2.35
CA ALA A 120 9.23 -1.89 1.39
C ALA A 120 10.17 -3.11 1.44
N GLY A 121 10.12 -3.94 0.40
CA GLY A 121 10.91 -5.17 0.31
C GLY A 121 10.11 -6.37 -0.20
N SER A 122 10.42 -7.54 0.33
CA SER A 122 9.81 -8.82 -0.05
C SER A 122 9.06 -9.52 1.08
N GLY A 123 8.91 -8.88 2.22
CA GLY A 123 8.21 -9.41 3.38
C GLY A 123 6.69 -9.51 3.20
N ASN A 124 6.02 -9.98 4.24
CA ASN A 124 4.57 -10.07 4.27
C ASN A 124 4.00 -9.33 5.47
N LEU A 125 2.90 -8.60 5.26
CA LEU A 125 2.18 -7.98 6.36
C LEU A 125 0.71 -8.39 6.31
N THR A 126 0.21 -8.92 7.42
CA THR A 126 -1.20 -9.24 7.59
C THR A 126 -1.79 -8.35 8.68
N ALA A 127 -2.87 -7.67 8.37
CA ALA A 127 -3.63 -6.86 9.32
C ALA A 127 -5.06 -7.38 9.44
N ASP A 128 -5.50 -7.71 10.63
CA ASP A 128 -6.87 -8.20 10.85
C ASP A 128 -7.89 -7.07 10.64
N GLN A 129 -7.53 -5.84 10.98
CA GLN A 129 -8.39 -4.68 10.80
C GLN A 129 -7.57 -3.42 10.52
N MET A 130 -8.07 -2.59 9.60
CA MET A 130 -7.59 -1.23 9.36
C MET A 130 -8.77 -0.26 9.33
N GLY A 131 -8.55 0.99 9.76
CA GLY A 131 -9.65 1.96 9.77
C GLY A 131 -9.23 3.36 10.20
N GLY A 132 -10.27 4.17 10.48
CA GLY A 132 -10.15 5.59 10.80
C GLY A 132 -10.80 6.45 9.72
N GLU A 133 -10.59 7.75 9.77
CA GLU A 133 -11.09 8.67 8.72
C GLU A 133 -10.38 8.42 7.38
N ALA A 134 -9.07 8.18 7.46
CA ALA A 134 -8.25 7.82 6.31
C ALA A 134 -7.39 6.60 6.63
N ALA A 135 -7.31 5.67 5.69
CA ALA A 135 -6.39 4.54 5.73
C ALA A 135 -5.49 4.53 4.49
N LYS A 136 -4.26 4.05 4.65
CA LYS A 136 -3.28 4.01 3.56
C LYS A 136 -2.49 2.71 3.56
N ILE A 137 -2.30 2.15 2.36
CA ILE A 137 -1.47 0.96 2.14
C ILE A 137 -0.47 1.28 1.04
N VAL A 138 0.81 1.13 1.33
CA VAL A 138 1.90 1.30 0.36
C VAL A 138 2.71 0.01 0.29
N ILE A 139 2.87 -0.52 -0.90
CA ILE A 139 3.73 -1.67 -1.18
C ILE A 139 4.79 -1.25 -2.19
N ALA A 140 6.05 -1.30 -1.80
CA ALA A 140 7.18 -1.00 -2.66
C ALA A 140 8.11 -2.22 -2.73
N GLY A 141 8.10 -2.93 -3.85
CA GLY A 141 8.89 -4.15 -4.06
C GLY A 141 8.06 -5.35 -4.49
N SER A 142 8.31 -6.50 -3.91
CA SER A 142 7.68 -7.78 -4.28
C SER A 142 6.94 -8.46 -3.12
N GLY A 143 6.82 -7.78 -1.99
CA GLY A 143 6.15 -8.30 -0.81
C GLY A 143 4.63 -8.34 -0.93
N ALA A 144 3.96 -8.84 0.09
CA ALA A 144 2.51 -8.95 0.10
C ALA A 144 1.89 -8.31 1.36
N VAL A 145 0.76 -7.62 1.16
CA VAL A 145 -0.07 -7.10 2.25
C VAL A 145 -1.45 -7.74 2.17
N GLU A 146 -1.95 -8.21 3.31
CA GLU A 146 -3.32 -8.68 3.48
C GLU A 146 -4.02 -7.84 4.56
N ALA A 147 -5.05 -7.08 4.19
CA ALA A 147 -5.90 -6.30 5.10
C ALA A 147 -7.31 -6.91 5.11
N ARG A 148 -7.65 -7.66 6.16
CA ARG A 148 -8.86 -8.51 6.20
C ARG A 148 -10.14 -7.74 6.39
N ALA A 149 -10.10 -6.64 7.15
CA ALA A 149 -11.27 -5.79 7.38
C ALA A 149 -10.87 -4.32 7.36
N ILE A 150 -11.25 -3.62 6.32
CA ILE A 150 -11.07 -2.17 6.19
C ILE A 150 -12.41 -1.49 6.44
N ASP A 151 -12.41 -0.45 7.30
CA ASP A 151 -13.55 0.42 7.51
C ASP A 151 -13.05 1.87 7.60
N THR A 152 -13.18 2.62 6.50
CA THR A 152 -12.62 3.97 6.40
C THR A 152 -13.46 4.87 5.48
N THR A 153 -13.31 6.18 5.64
CA THR A 153 -13.87 7.12 4.66
C THR A 153 -12.99 7.21 3.42
N LYS A 154 -11.67 7.27 3.59
CA LYS A 154 -10.72 7.40 2.48
C LYS A 154 -9.69 6.29 2.54
N LEU A 155 -9.57 5.52 1.46
CA LEU A 155 -8.56 4.49 1.30
C LEU A 155 -7.57 4.89 0.20
N GLY A 156 -6.32 5.07 0.56
CA GLY A 156 -5.20 5.20 -0.38
C GLY A 156 -4.47 3.87 -0.54
N VAL A 157 -4.22 3.47 -1.77
CA VAL A 157 -3.47 2.25 -2.11
C VAL A 157 -2.42 2.57 -3.16
N ASP A 158 -1.16 2.33 -2.84
CA ASP A 158 -0.04 2.49 -3.76
C ASP A 158 0.73 1.17 -3.86
N VAL A 159 0.73 0.53 -5.03
CA VAL A 159 1.50 -0.69 -5.31
C VAL A 159 2.56 -0.36 -6.36
N VAL A 160 3.82 -0.38 -5.95
CA VAL A 160 4.97 -0.06 -6.81
C VAL A 160 5.89 -1.27 -6.90
N GLY A 161 6.07 -1.81 -8.10
CA GLY A 161 6.86 -3.02 -8.36
C GLY A 161 6.00 -4.22 -8.73
N SER A 162 6.23 -5.36 -8.08
CA SER A 162 5.53 -6.63 -8.34
C SER A 162 4.82 -7.18 -7.10
N GLY A 163 4.61 -6.34 -6.11
CA GLY A 163 3.96 -6.71 -4.86
C GLY A 163 2.48 -7.06 -5.02
N LYS A 164 1.91 -7.68 -3.99
CA LYS A 164 0.51 -8.12 -3.96
C LYS A 164 -0.24 -7.51 -2.80
N LEU A 165 -1.43 -6.99 -3.08
CA LEU A 165 -2.38 -6.56 -2.05
C LEU A 165 -3.60 -7.47 -2.09
N ARG A 166 -4.01 -7.96 -0.92
CA ARG A 166 -5.35 -8.50 -0.68
C ARG A 166 -6.05 -7.66 0.36
N ALA A 167 -7.24 -7.16 0.02
CA ALA A 167 -8.01 -6.36 0.97
C ALA A 167 -9.51 -6.63 0.86
N ALA A 168 -10.17 -6.52 2.01
CA ALA A 168 -11.61 -6.63 2.11
C ALA A 168 -12.17 -5.58 3.07
N GLY A 169 -13.45 -5.22 2.91
CA GLY A 169 -14.12 -4.25 3.77
C GLY A 169 -14.84 -3.18 2.98
N LYS A 170 -14.82 -1.95 3.48
CA LYS A 170 -15.51 -0.81 2.85
C LYS A 170 -14.72 0.48 2.96
N ALA A 171 -14.83 1.31 1.91
CA ALA A 171 -14.35 2.67 1.87
C ALA A 171 -15.37 3.56 1.14
N LYS A 172 -15.53 4.82 1.52
CA LYS A 172 -16.33 5.74 0.72
C LYS A 172 -15.57 6.17 -0.54
N GLU A 173 -14.31 6.51 -0.38
CA GLU A 173 -13.42 6.91 -1.47
C GLU A 173 -12.21 5.97 -1.54
N LEU A 174 -11.95 5.41 -2.72
CA LEU A 174 -10.74 4.66 -3.03
C LEU A 174 -9.88 5.46 -4.02
N LYS A 175 -8.65 5.75 -3.65
CA LYS A 175 -7.63 6.20 -4.60
C LYS A 175 -6.54 5.13 -4.68
N MET A 176 -6.34 4.59 -5.87
CA MET A 176 -5.40 3.50 -6.08
C MET A 176 -4.42 3.81 -7.20
N THR A 177 -3.15 3.52 -6.97
CA THR A 177 -2.09 3.58 -7.99
C THR A 177 -1.40 2.22 -8.04
N VAL A 178 -1.29 1.65 -9.22
CA VAL A 178 -0.50 0.44 -9.49
C VAL A 178 0.56 0.77 -10.52
N ALA A 179 1.82 0.79 -10.12
CA ALA A 179 2.95 1.08 -10.98
C ALA A 179 3.89 -0.13 -11.08
N GLY A 180 3.93 -0.77 -12.24
CA GLY A 180 4.71 -1.97 -12.50
C GLY A 180 3.84 -3.17 -12.87
N SER A 181 4.07 -4.31 -12.24
CA SER A 181 3.37 -5.58 -12.50
C SER A 181 2.70 -6.16 -11.25
N GLY A 182 2.51 -5.35 -10.23
CA GLY A 182 1.84 -5.77 -8.99
C GLY A 182 0.35 -5.96 -9.16
N ASP A 183 -0.25 -6.71 -8.23
CA ASP A 183 -1.68 -7.03 -8.24
C ASP A 183 -2.38 -6.50 -6.97
N ALA A 184 -3.55 -5.85 -7.16
CA ALA A 184 -4.45 -5.46 -6.08
C ALA A 184 -5.73 -6.30 -6.15
N GLU A 185 -5.75 -7.41 -5.39
CA GLU A 185 -6.87 -8.34 -5.29
C GLU A 185 -7.79 -7.92 -4.14
N MET A 186 -8.75 -7.08 -4.44
CA MET A 186 -9.66 -6.51 -3.43
C MET A 186 -11.14 -6.81 -3.75
N ASP A 187 -11.42 -8.03 -4.20
CA ASP A 187 -12.80 -8.46 -4.58
C ASP A 187 -13.81 -8.29 -3.41
N GLY A 188 -13.32 -8.40 -2.18
CA GLY A 188 -14.11 -8.19 -0.96
C GLY A 188 -14.17 -6.75 -0.45
N LEU A 189 -13.54 -5.78 -1.15
CA LEU A 189 -13.60 -4.36 -0.80
C LEU A 189 -14.70 -3.68 -1.62
N ASN A 190 -15.59 -2.97 -0.95
CA ASN A 190 -16.59 -2.11 -1.59
C ASN A 190 -16.22 -0.63 -1.44
N ALA A 191 -16.12 0.08 -2.57
CA ALA A 191 -15.87 1.52 -2.59
C ALA A 191 -17.07 2.25 -3.24
N ASP A 192 -17.51 3.38 -2.64
CA ASP A 192 -18.59 4.17 -3.21
C ASP A 192 -18.09 4.95 -4.44
N VAL A 193 -16.91 5.53 -4.35
CA VAL A 193 -16.23 6.23 -5.45
C VAL A 193 -14.80 5.71 -5.55
N ALA A 194 -14.32 5.46 -6.76
CA ALA A 194 -12.94 5.04 -6.96
C ALA A 194 -12.24 5.80 -8.08
N LYS A 195 -10.99 6.18 -7.83
CA LYS A 195 -10.04 6.62 -8.84
C LYS A 195 -8.87 5.66 -8.89
N VAL A 196 -8.61 5.10 -10.08
CA VAL A 196 -7.61 4.07 -10.29
C VAL A 196 -6.65 4.48 -11.39
N ASP A 197 -5.37 4.55 -11.07
CA ASP A 197 -4.30 4.84 -12.00
C ASP A 197 -3.40 3.61 -12.13
N VAL A 198 -3.34 2.99 -13.31
CA VAL A 198 -2.47 1.82 -13.60
C VAL A 198 -1.42 2.21 -14.61
N ALA A 199 -0.15 2.03 -14.26
CA ALA A 199 1.00 2.24 -15.15
C ALA A 199 1.83 0.97 -15.23
N GLY A 200 1.74 0.23 -16.35
CA GLY A 200 2.44 -1.03 -16.58
C GLY A 200 1.51 -2.19 -16.92
N SER A 201 1.75 -3.35 -16.32
CA SER A 201 0.99 -4.59 -16.57
C SER A 201 0.29 -5.11 -15.32
N GLY A 202 0.24 -4.34 -14.26
CA GLY A 202 -0.42 -4.71 -13.01
C GLY A 202 -1.93 -4.75 -13.14
N ASN A 203 -2.58 -5.45 -12.21
CA ASN A 203 -4.03 -5.62 -12.22
C ASN A 203 -4.66 -5.12 -10.93
N ALA A 204 -5.90 -4.67 -11.05
CA ALA A 204 -6.70 -4.24 -9.90
C ALA A 204 -8.11 -4.84 -9.97
N ARG A 205 -8.62 -5.34 -8.83
CA ARG A 205 -9.97 -5.88 -8.72
C ARG A 205 -10.61 -5.40 -7.43
N PHE A 206 -11.82 -4.85 -7.51
CA PHE A 206 -12.59 -4.39 -6.34
C PHE A 206 -14.08 -4.29 -6.69
N ALA A 207 -14.94 -4.07 -5.70
CA ALA A 207 -16.36 -3.84 -5.90
C ALA A 207 -16.72 -2.37 -5.76
N SER A 208 -17.67 -1.88 -6.59
CA SER A 208 -18.24 -0.54 -6.46
C SER A 208 -19.67 -0.52 -7.00
N ASN A 209 -20.52 0.31 -6.39
CA ASN A 209 -21.85 0.63 -6.89
C ASN A 209 -22.01 2.11 -7.28
N GLY A 210 -20.94 2.89 -7.23
CA GLY A 210 -20.94 4.31 -7.54
C GLY A 210 -20.15 4.65 -8.81
N ILE A 211 -19.27 5.63 -8.74
CA ILE A 211 -18.50 6.12 -9.88
C ILE A 211 -17.06 5.61 -9.80
N VAL A 212 -16.58 5.09 -10.91
CA VAL A 212 -15.20 4.62 -11.06
C VAL A 212 -14.55 5.31 -12.25
N ASP A 213 -13.48 6.04 -12.00
CA ASP A 213 -12.63 6.65 -13.02
C ASP A 213 -11.29 5.89 -13.08
N ALA A 214 -10.95 5.30 -14.22
CA ALA A 214 -9.73 4.53 -14.40
C ALA A 214 -8.86 5.12 -15.52
N ASN A 215 -7.58 5.36 -15.21
CA ASN A 215 -6.56 5.71 -16.19
C ASN A 215 -5.59 4.53 -16.31
N ILE A 216 -5.43 3.98 -17.49
CA ILE A 216 -4.58 2.79 -17.72
C ILE A 216 -3.55 3.11 -18.78
N MET A 217 -2.28 3.09 -18.39
CA MET A 217 -1.14 3.24 -19.28
C MET A 217 -0.35 1.93 -19.34
N GLY A 218 -0.47 1.18 -20.44
CA GLY A 218 0.20 -0.10 -20.62
C GLY A 218 -0.76 -1.25 -20.93
N SER A 219 -0.60 -2.39 -20.29
CA SER A 219 -1.36 -3.62 -20.57
C SER A 219 -2.15 -4.16 -19.35
N GLY A 220 -2.24 -3.39 -18.30
CA GLY A 220 -2.92 -3.79 -17.07
C GLY A 220 -4.44 -3.94 -17.24
N GLU A 221 -5.07 -4.66 -16.31
CA GLU A 221 -6.53 -4.81 -16.26
C GLU A 221 -7.09 -4.26 -14.96
N VAL A 222 -8.14 -3.44 -15.06
CA VAL A 222 -8.96 -3.04 -13.92
C VAL A 222 -10.32 -3.74 -14.03
N ARG A 223 -10.70 -4.49 -13.00
CA ARG A 223 -11.99 -5.20 -12.95
C ARG A 223 -12.84 -4.69 -11.80
N VAL A 224 -14.01 -4.19 -12.12
CA VAL A 224 -14.96 -3.64 -11.15
C VAL A 224 -16.20 -4.52 -11.08
N PHE A 225 -16.46 -5.04 -9.88
CA PHE A 225 -17.67 -5.79 -9.58
C PHE A 225 -18.77 -4.86 -9.08
N GLY A 226 -20.03 -5.27 -9.20
CA GLY A 226 -21.18 -4.48 -8.76
C GLY A 226 -21.81 -3.66 -9.88
N ARG A 227 -22.48 -2.54 -9.54
CA ARG A 227 -23.29 -1.74 -10.46
C ARG A 227 -22.70 -0.36 -10.73
N ALA A 228 -21.37 -0.25 -10.68
CA ALA A 228 -20.69 1.01 -10.89
C ALA A 228 -20.95 1.61 -12.29
N THR A 229 -20.91 2.94 -12.37
CA THR A 229 -20.74 3.67 -13.61
C THR A 229 -19.25 3.93 -13.82
N CYS A 230 -18.70 3.37 -14.89
CA CYS A 230 -17.26 3.38 -15.11
C CYS A 230 -16.88 4.25 -16.29
N LYS A 231 -15.85 5.07 -16.11
CA LYS A 231 -15.15 5.81 -17.15
C LYS A 231 -13.73 5.28 -17.29
N VAL A 232 -13.20 5.27 -18.51
CA VAL A 232 -11.82 4.86 -18.78
C VAL A 232 -11.13 5.78 -19.75
N SER A 233 -9.89 6.14 -19.41
CA SER A 233 -8.89 6.63 -20.32
C SER A 233 -7.77 5.60 -20.41
N ALA A 234 -7.56 5.00 -21.58
CA ALA A 234 -6.57 3.94 -21.74
C ALA A 234 -5.58 4.27 -22.84
N MET A 235 -4.29 4.11 -22.55
CA MET A 235 -3.20 4.23 -23.50
C MET A 235 -2.42 2.92 -23.53
N GLY A 236 -2.52 2.17 -24.62
CA GLY A 236 -1.94 0.83 -24.78
C GLY A 236 -3.01 -0.26 -24.93
N SER A 237 -2.73 -1.47 -24.44
CA SER A 237 -3.64 -2.63 -24.53
C SER A 237 -4.40 -2.89 -23.22
N GLY A 238 -4.26 -2.01 -22.25
CA GLY A 238 -4.96 -2.13 -20.96
C GLY A 238 -6.47 -1.98 -21.10
N LYS A 239 -7.22 -2.55 -20.17
CA LYS A 239 -8.68 -2.54 -20.23
C LYS A 239 -9.33 -2.37 -18.85
N LEU A 240 -10.50 -1.71 -18.86
CA LEU A 240 -11.43 -1.68 -17.75
C LEU A 240 -12.61 -2.63 -18.03
N VAL A 241 -12.88 -3.53 -17.11
CA VAL A 241 -14.03 -4.44 -17.14
C VAL A 241 -14.99 -4.03 -16.04
N CYS A 242 -16.19 -3.60 -16.44
CA CYS A 242 -17.22 -3.12 -15.52
C CYS A 242 -18.56 -3.77 -15.89
N ALA A 243 -19.33 -4.22 -14.90
CA ALA A 243 -20.57 -5.00 -15.12
C ALA A 243 -21.64 -4.24 -15.90
N ASN A 244 -21.75 -2.91 -15.72
CA ASN A 244 -22.72 -2.05 -16.43
C ASN A 244 -22.19 -1.43 -17.73
N GLY A 245 -21.04 -1.88 -18.22
CA GLY A 245 -20.35 -1.30 -19.36
C GLY A 245 -19.41 -0.15 -18.96
N VAL A 246 -18.65 0.30 -19.94
CA VAL A 246 -17.62 1.34 -19.77
C VAL A 246 -17.90 2.47 -20.77
N THR A 247 -17.88 3.71 -20.30
CA THR A 247 -17.92 4.89 -21.16
C THR A 247 -16.50 5.43 -21.34
N PRO A 248 -16.02 5.65 -22.59
CA PRO A 248 -14.75 6.35 -22.80
C PRO A 248 -14.87 7.80 -22.29
N ASP A 249 -13.75 8.36 -21.84
CA ASP A 249 -13.72 9.75 -21.42
C ASP A 249 -13.94 10.65 -22.64
N SER A 250 -14.84 11.64 -22.51
CA SER A 250 -15.28 12.49 -23.62
C SER A 250 -14.21 13.43 -24.19
N ASP A 251 -13.04 13.51 -23.56
CA ASP A 251 -11.94 14.36 -24.04
C ASP A 251 -11.17 13.76 -25.23
N GLU A 252 -11.35 12.47 -25.57
CA GLU A 252 -10.69 11.86 -26.73
C GLU A 252 -11.51 11.93 -28.04
N SER A 253 -12.79 12.30 -27.98
CA SER A 253 -13.65 12.29 -29.17
C SER A 253 -13.47 13.51 -30.08
N GLU A 254 -12.73 14.57 -29.66
CA GLU A 254 -12.59 15.82 -30.42
C GLU A 254 -11.30 15.88 -31.29
N ALA A 255 -10.43 14.87 -31.21
CA ALA A 255 -9.18 14.82 -31.96
C ALA A 255 -9.22 14.01 -33.26
N ALA A 256 -10.38 13.44 -33.64
CA ALA A 256 -10.54 12.55 -34.81
C ALA A 256 -11.51 13.10 -35.88
N GLN A 257 -11.56 14.45 -36.08
CA GLN A 257 -12.20 15.08 -37.26
C GLN A 257 -11.21 15.96 -37.97
#